data_8aa0f075ce106a6e1a77f77665f84049
#
_entry.id   8aa0f075ce106a6e1a77f77665f84049
#
_cell.length_a   1.000
_cell.length_b   1.000
_cell.length_c   1.000
_cell.angle_alpha   90.00
_cell.angle_beta   90.00
_cell.angle_gamma   90.00
#
_symmetry.space_group_name_H-M   'P 1'
#
loop_
_entity.id
_entity.type
_entity.pdbx_description
1 polymer ?
#
loop_
_entity_poly.entity_id
_entity_poly.type
_entity_poly.pdbx_seq_one_letter_code
_entity_poly.pdbx_strand_id
1 'polypeptide(L)'
;MCRTALEAGQPLRDLTMPPEDLRRLRGFQFLSSKPLLIVLNLDEADLPQADKAVELAGIQSFLTGPNTRAVPICAKIELEIAQLDPADASAFMADLGLKESGLDRVIRASYDLLGYISFFTVGEDENRAWSIPRGTNAQNAAGEIHSDIQRGFIRAEVCRYEHLLARGTLAALRDHAELRLEGKEYIVLDGDVINFRHAT
;
A
#
# COMPACT_ATOMS: atom_id res chain seq x y z
N MET A 1 -3.62 -29.99 -8.63
CA MET A 1 -2.83 -28.99 -7.91
C MET A 1 -3.57 -28.46 -6.68
N CYS A 2 -4.69 -27.72 -6.79
CA CYS A 2 -5.40 -27.13 -5.63
C CYS A 2 -5.84 -28.18 -4.59
N ARG A 3 -6.45 -29.29 -5.05
CA ARG A 3 -6.90 -30.37 -4.16
C ARG A 3 -5.75 -30.96 -3.34
N THR A 4 -4.65 -31.30 -4.00
CA THR A 4 -3.47 -31.89 -3.35
C THR A 4 -2.87 -30.95 -2.30
N ALA A 5 -2.79 -29.62 -2.61
CA ALA A 5 -2.31 -28.64 -1.66
C ALA A 5 -3.21 -28.51 -0.43
N LEU A 6 -4.54 -28.45 -0.64
CA LEU A 6 -5.50 -28.36 0.47
C LEU A 6 -5.50 -29.63 1.34
N GLU A 7 -5.38 -30.82 0.74
CA GLU A 7 -5.24 -32.09 1.46
C GLU A 7 -3.95 -32.14 2.29
N ALA A 8 -2.89 -31.44 1.84
CA ALA A 8 -1.63 -31.28 2.58
C ALA A 8 -1.65 -30.11 3.59
N GLY A 9 -2.80 -29.42 3.79
CA GLY A 9 -2.91 -28.29 4.69
C GLY A 9 -2.30 -26.98 4.15
N GLN A 10 -1.87 -26.95 2.88
CA GLN A 10 -1.30 -25.76 2.25
C GLN A 10 -2.43 -24.86 1.73
N PRO A 11 -2.49 -23.57 2.12
CA PRO A 11 -3.51 -22.65 1.62
C PRO A 11 -3.26 -22.28 0.16
N LEU A 12 -4.34 -22.02 -0.58
CA LEU A 12 -4.25 -21.71 -2.02
C LEU A 12 -3.48 -20.41 -2.32
N ARG A 13 -3.42 -19.48 -1.36
CA ARG A 13 -2.66 -18.22 -1.48
C ARG A 13 -1.15 -18.44 -1.64
N ASP A 14 -0.62 -19.58 -1.19
CA ASP A 14 0.80 -19.88 -1.26
C ASP A 14 1.17 -20.67 -2.54
N LEU A 15 0.18 -20.94 -3.40
CA LEU A 15 0.40 -21.61 -4.66
C LEU A 15 0.72 -20.60 -5.78
N THR A 16 1.78 -20.86 -6.50
CA THR A 16 2.03 -20.15 -7.77
C THR A 16 1.15 -20.77 -8.86
N MET A 17 0.18 -20.01 -9.33
CA MET A 17 -0.77 -20.45 -10.35
C MET A 17 -0.70 -19.56 -11.59
N PRO A 18 -0.91 -20.14 -12.81
CA PRO A 18 -1.06 -19.37 -14.02
C PRO A 18 -2.24 -18.38 -13.92
N PRO A 19 -2.16 -17.20 -14.59
CA PRO A 19 -3.23 -16.19 -14.54
C PRO A 19 -4.61 -16.72 -14.98
N GLU A 20 -4.65 -17.69 -15.88
CA GLU A 20 -5.88 -18.31 -16.36
C GLU A 20 -6.55 -19.17 -15.27
N ASP A 21 -5.78 -19.90 -14.48
CA ASP A 21 -6.30 -20.68 -13.36
C ASP A 21 -6.78 -19.80 -12.22
N LEU A 22 -6.05 -18.71 -11.93
CA LEU A 22 -6.49 -17.69 -10.97
C LEU A 22 -7.85 -17.08 -11.39
N ARG A 23 -8.04 -16.81 -12.70
CA ARG A 23 -9.34 -16.33 -13.22
C ARG A 23 -10.47 -17.34 -13.01
N ARG A 24 -10.21 -18.64 -13.26
CA ARG A 24 -11.20 -19.72 -13.05
C ARG A 24 -11.58 -19.85 -11.57
N LEU A 25 -10.61 -19.68 -10.65
CA LEU A 25 -10.85 -19.78 -9.21
C LEU A 25 -11.54 -18.54 -8.62
N ARG A 26 -11.43 -17.38 -9.27
CA ARG A 26 -11.97 -16.11 -8.76
C ARG A 26 -13.46 -16.18 -8.39
N GLY A 27 -14.26 -16.91 -9.16
CA GLY A 27 -15.71 -17.06 -8.92
C GLY A 27 -16.06 -17.81 -7.64
N PHE A 28 -15.19 -18.69 -7.14
CA PHE A 28 -15.44 -19.48 -5.94
C PHE A 28 -15.18 -18.73 -4.63
N GLN A 29 -14.41 -17.65 -4.67
CA GLN A 29 -14.13 -16.80 -3.50
C GLN A 29 -13.55 -17.55 -2.29
N PHE A 30 -12.71 -18.57 -2.53
CA PHE A 30 -12.11 -19.37 -1.45
C PHE A 30 -11.32 -18.49 -0.48
N LEU A 31 -11.60 -18.62 0.83
CA LEU A 31 -10.86 -17.87 1.87
C LEU A 31 -9.38 -18.23 1.89
N SER A 32 -9.03 -19.51 1.61
CA SER A 32 -7.65 -19.96 1.53
C SER A 32 -6.85 -19.34 0.37
N SER A 33 -7.51 -18.76 -0.64
CA SER A 33 -6.86 -18.06 -1.76
C SER A 33 -6.64 -16.57 -1.50
N LYS A 34 -7.28 -16.01 -0.48
CA LYS A 34 -7.14 -14.58 -0.15
C LYS A 34 -5.86 -14.33 0.65
N PRO A 35 -5.17 -13.21 0.43
CA PRO A 35 -4.09 -12.77 1.30
C PRO A 35 -4.55 -12.71 2.77
N LEU A 36 -3.64 -13.00 3.69
CA LEU A 36 -3.93 -13.04 5.12
C LEU A 36 -3.05 -12.06 5.88
N LEU A 37 -3.68 -11.11 6.55
CA LEU A 37 -3.03 -10.24 7.52
C LEU A 37 -3.43 -10.68 8.93
N ILE A 38 -2.45 -11.04 9.75
CA ILE A 38 -2.62 -11.40 11.15
C ILE A 38 -2.27 -10.18 11.99
N VAL A 39 -3.23 -9.67 12.75
CA VAL A 39 -3.00 -8.58 13.70
C VAL A 39 -2.83 -9.20 15.08
N LEU A 40 -1.62 -9.07 15.65
CA LEU A 40 -1.29 -9.55 17.00
C LEU A 40 -1.57 -8.44 17.99
N ASN A 41 -2.60 -8.61 18.80
CA ASN A 41 -2.88 -7.65 19.88
C ASN A 41 -2.01 -7.96 21.10
N LEU A 42 -1.16 -7.00 21.48
CA LEU A 42 -0.23 -7.07 22.60
C LEU A 42 -0.76 -6.29 23.79
N ASP A 43 -0.34 -6.68 25.00
CA ASP A 43 -0.45 -5.83 26.16
C ASP A 43 0.60 -4.70 26.13
N GLU A 44 0.35 -3.61 26.86
CA GLU A 44 1.29 -2.48 26.94
C GLU A 44 2.69 -2.90 27.43
N ALA A 45 2.74 -3.85 28.37
CA ALA A 45 4.00 -4.38 28.90
C ALA A 45 4.85 -5.11 27.84
N ASP A 46 4.21 -5.60 26.76
CA ASP A 46 4.87 -6.36 25.70
C ASP A 46 5.32 -5.48 24.51
N LEU A 47 4.89 -4.20 24.47
CA LEU A 47 5.27 -3.26 23.41
C LEU A 47 6.78 -3.14 23.19
N PRO A 48 7.65 -3.10 24.22
CA PRO A 48 9.10 -3.05 24.02
C PRO A 48 9.67 -4.29 23.32
N GLN A 49 8.91 -5.39 23.25
CA GLN A 49 9.27 -6.63 22.60
C GLN A 49 8.40 -6.93 21.37
N ALA A 50 7.71 -5.93 20.82
CA ALA A 50 6.82 -6.09 19.66
C ALA A 50 7.51 -6.77 18.47
N ASP A 51 8.79 -6.52 18.26
CA ASP A 51 9.59 -7.18 17.21
C ASP A 51 9.69 -8.69 17.36
N LYS A 52 9.55 -9.21 18.59
CA LYS A 52 9.56 -10.62 18.91
C LYS A 52 8.16 -11.24 19.03
N ALA A 53 7.13 -10.44 18.90
CA ALA A 53 5.74 -10.87 19.11
C ALA A 53 5.36 -12.08 18.23
N VAL A 54 5.81 -12.10 16.98
CA VAL A 54 5.58 -13.22 16.05
C VAL A 54 6.22 -14.52 16.54
N GLU A 55 7.43 -14.41 17.10
CA GLU A 55 8.16 -15.55 17.68
C GLU A 55 7.49 -16.05 18.96
N LEU A 56 7.19 -15.14 19.86
CA LEU A 56 6.52 -15.45 21.13
C LEU A 56 5.13 -16.07 20.93
N ALA A 57 4.41 -15.64 19.87
CA ALA A 57 3.12 -16.21 19.51
C ALA A 57 3.24 -17.56 18.77
N GLY A 58 4.46 -18.01 18.39
CA GLY A 58 4.68 -19.28 17.71
C GLY A 58 4.08 -19.38 16.31
N ILE A 59 3.88 -18.24 15.62
CA ILE A 59 3.19 -18.20 14.31
C ILE A 59 4.13 -18.05 13.11
N GLN A 60 5.46 -18.17 13.29
CA GLN A 60 6.43 -18.02 12.21
C GLN A 60 6.15 -18.97 11.04
N SER A 61 5.71 -20.22 11.34
CA SER A 61 5.40 -21.21 10.32
C SER A 61 4.27 -20.79 9.37
N PHE A 62 3.39 -19.88 9.79
CA PHE A 62 2.31 -19.35 8.95
C PHE A 62 2.76 -18.18 8.07
N LEU A 63 3.92 -17.60 8.33
CA LEU A 63 4.44 -16.41 7.63
C LEU A 63 5.45 -16.76 6.53
N THR A 64 5.55 -18.02 6.15
CA THR A 64 6.52 -18.53 5.15
C THR A 64 6.17 -18.12 3.72
N GLY A 65 4.87 -17.87 3.44
CA GLY A 65 4.38 -17.48 2.12
C GLY A 65 4.38 -15.96 1.88
N PRO A 66 4.45 -15.55 0.60
CA PRO A 66 4.47 -14.13 0.24
C PRO A 66 3.14 -13.40 0.55
N ASN A 67 2.04 -14.15 0.63
CA ASN A 67 0.68 -13.63 0.78
C ASN A 67 0.14 -13.71 2.22
N THR A 68 1.05 -13.82 3.21
CA THR A 68 0.72 -13.77 4.65
C THR A 68 1.66 -12.80 5.34
N ARG A 69 1.11 -11.93 6.20
CA ARG A 69 1.84 -10.96 7.01
C ARG A 69 1.31 -10.96 8.43
N ALA A 70 2.14 -10.55 9.37
CA ALA A 70 1.72 -10.28 10.74
C ALA A 70 2.15 -8.87 11.14
N VAL A 71 1.27 -8.18 11.89
CA VAL A 71 1.54 -6.85 12.42
C VAL A 71 1.16 -6.86 13.90
N PRO A 72 2.14 -6.67 14.80
CA PRO A 72 1.87 -6.50 16.23
C PRO A 72 1.35 -5.08 16.50
N ILE A 73 0.30 -4.96 17.30
CA ILE A 73 -0.25 -3.69 17.77
C ILE A 73 -0.62 -3.81 19.27
N CYS A 74 -0.76 -2.69 19.94
CA CYS A 74 -1.47 -2.64 21.23
C CYS A 74 -2.75 -1.82 21.04
N ALA A 75 -3.88 -2.51 20.92
CA ALA A 75 -5.16 -1.86 20.62
C ALA A 75 -5.56 -0.81 21.69
N LYS A 76 -5.12 -0.98 22.94
CA LYS A 76 -5.37 -0.02 24.01
C LYS A 76 -4.62 1.29 23.76
N ILE A 77 -3.34 1.22 23.43
CA ILE A 77 -2.51 2.38 23.08
C ILE A 77 -3.05 3.06 21.79
N GLU A 78 -3.46 2.28 20.78
CA GLU A 78 -4.07 2.83 19.58
C GLU A 78 -5.36 3.62 19.87
N LEU A 79 -6.17 3.13 20.80
CA LEU A 79 -7.37 3.84 21.24
C LEU A 79 -7.03 5.16 21.94
N GLU A 80 -5.99 5.17 22.78
CA GLU A 80 -5.53 6.38 23.46
C GLU A 80 -5.00 7.41 22.45
N ILE A 81 -4.15 6.98 21.50
CA ILE A 81 -3.64 7.83 20.41
C ILE A 81 -4.79 8.46 19.62
N ALA A 82 -5.82 7.67 19.29
CA ALA A 82 -6.96 8.13 18.49
C ALA A 82 -7.83 9.19 19.19
N GLN A 83 -7.72 9.34 20.51
CA GLN A 83 -8.45 10.33 21.30
C GLN A 83 -7.67 11.64 21.51
N LEU A 84 -6.39 11.67 21.16
CA LEU A 84 -5.52 12.82 21.29
C LEU A 84 -5.59 13.71 20.05
N ASP A 85 -5.28 15.00 20.22
CA ASP A 85 -5.02 15.84 19.08
C ASP A 85 -3.67 15.45 18.42
N PRO A 86 -3.40 15.88 17.16
CA PRO A 86 -2.21 15.43 16.43
C PRO A 86 -0.87 15.75 17.09
N ALA A 87 -0.78 16.86 17.86
CA ALA A 87 0.45 17.27 18.52
C ALA A 87 0.70 16.39 19.76
N ASP A 88 -0.33 16.18 20.58
CA ASP A 88 -0.27 15.33 21.76
C ASP A 88 -0.08 13.85 21.37
N ALA A 89 -0.73 13.39 20.30
CA ALA A 89 -0.54 12.03 19.77
C ALA A 89 0.92 11.79 19.36
N SER A 90 1.56 12.76 18.70
CA SER A 90 2.96 12.68 18.30
C SER A 90 3.90 12.62 19.51
N ALA A 91 3.66 13.46 20.53
CA ALA A 91 4.43 13.45 21.77
C ALA A 91 4.26 12.13 22.53
N PHE A 92 3.02 11.64 22.65
CA PHE A 92 2.71 10.38 23.33
C PHE A 92 3.37 9.17 22.65
N MET A 93 3.32 9.10 21.31
CA MET A 93 4.03 8.06 20.57
C MET A 93 5.54 8.12 20.77
N ALA A 94 6.13 9.34 20.79
CA ALA A 94 7.56 9.51 21.02
C ALA A 94 7.98 9.03 22.41
N ASP A 95 7.18 9.31 23.46
CA ASP A 95 7.42 8.85 24.84
C ASP A 95 7.39 7.32 24.95
N LEU A 96 6.56 6.66 24.13
CA LEU A 96 6.50 5.20 24.04
C LEU A 96 7.56 4.61 23.09
N GLY A 97 8.40 5.44 22.46
CA GLY A 97 9.39 5.00 21.47
C GLY A 97 8.79 4.51 20.16
N LEU A 98 7.54 4.84 19.86
CA LEU A 98 6.84 4.47 18.64
C LEU A 98 7.11 5.50 17.53
N LYS A 99 7.55 5.05 16.36
CA LYS A 99 7.79 5.91 15.19
C LYS A 99 6.52 6.21 14.40
N GLU A 100 5.54 5.35 14.50
CA GLU A 100 4.26 5.41 13.79
C GLU A 100 3.19 4.64 14.57
N SER A 101 1.91 4.94 14.33
CA SER A 101 0.82 4.20 14.94
C SER A 101 0.74 2.76 14.44
N GLY A 102 0.17 1.87 15.24
CA GLY A 102 -0.13 0.50 14.80
C GLY A 102 -1.17 0.48 13.69
N LEU A 103 -2.10 1.44 13.68
CA LEU A 103 -3.08 1.62 12.61
C LEU A 103 -2.39 1.90 11.26
N ASP A 104 -1.42 2.83 11.22
CA ASP A 104 -0.66 3.13 10.00
C ASP A 104 0.11 1.90 9.51
N ARG A 105 0.70 1.12 10.43
CA ARG A 105 1.37 -0.15 10.10
C ARG A 105 0.42 -1.17 9.50
N VAL A 106 -0.78 -1.31 10.05
CA VAL A 106 -1.81 -2.23 9.54
C VAL A 106 -2.28 -1.81 8.14
N ILE A 107 -2.54 -0.51 7.94
CA ILE A 107 -2.92 0.05 6.63
C ILE A 107 -1.83 -0.23 5.61
N ARG A 108 -0.58 0.13 5.90
CA ARG A 108 0.56 -0.09 5.00
C ARG A 108 0.75 -1.57 4.68
N ALA A 109 0.73 -2.44 5.68
CA ALA A 109 0.84 -3.88 5.49
C ALA A 109 -0.30 -4.44 4.63
N SER A 110 -1.51 -3.89 4.73
CA SER A 110 -2.66 -4.26 3.91
C SER A 110 -2.45 -3.88 2.44
N TYR A 111 -1.98 -2.65 2.17
CA TYR A 111 -1.67 -2.19 0.80
C TYR A 111 -0.56 -3.03 0.18
N ASP A 112 0.54 -3.26 0.90
CA ASP A 112 1.65 -4.09 0.44
C ASP A 112 1.22 -5.53 0.15
N LEU A 113 0.41 -6.11 1.05
CA LEU A 113 -0.08 -7.49 0.93
C LEU A 113 -1.02 -7.66 -0.27
N LEU A 114 -1.84 -6.64 -0.55
CA LEU A 114 -2.75 -6.61 -1.69
C LEU A 114 -2.04 -6.20 -3.00
N GLY A 115 -0.78 -5.77 -2.92
CA GLY A 115 0.00 -5.33 -4.06
C GLY A 115 -0.47 -3.98 -4.61
N TYR A 116 -1.04 -3.11 -3.77
CA TYR A 116 -1.39 -1.74 -4.15
C TYR A 116 -0.25 -0.76 -3.90
N ILE A 117 -0.24 0.28 -4.69
CA ILE A 117 0.58 1.49 -4.52
C ILE A 117 -0.33 2.71 -4.61
N SER A 118 0.18 3.86 -4.14
CA SER A 118 -0.52 5.13 -4.26
C SER A 118 0.26 6.11 -5.12
N PHE A 119 -0.42 6.80 -6.02
CA PHE A 119 0.09 7.98 -6.70
C PHE A 119 -0.79 9.19 -6.38
N PHE A 120 -0.30 10.39 -6.63
CA PHE A 120 -0.98 11.63 -6.30
C PHE A 120 -1.25 12.45 -7.54
N THR A 121 -2.39 13.14 -7.54
CA THR A 121 -2.65 14.29 -8.41
C THR A 121 -2.70 15.54 -7.56
N VAL A 122 -2.07 16.61 -8.06
CA VAL A 122 -2.02 17.90 -7.38
C VAL A 122 -2.55 18.96 -8.34
N GLY A 123 -3.61 19.64 -7.96
CA GLY A 123 -4.25 20.70 -8.70
C GLY A 123 -4.48 21.93 -7.82
N GLU A 124 -5.00 23.01 -8.42
CA GLU A 124 -5.32 24.24 -7.70
C GLU A 124 -6.48 24.02 -6.71
N ASP A 125 -7.45 23.19 -7.10
CA ASP A 125 -8.69 22.96 -6.35
C ASP A 125 -8.63 21.69 -5.47
N GLU A 126 -7.87 20.67 -5.88
CA GLU A 126 -7.86 19.37 -5.21
C GLU A 126 -6.49 18.69 -5.28
N ASN A 127 -6.07 18.15 -4.12
CA ASN A 127 -4.98 17.18 -4.03
C ASN A 127 -5.56 15.82 -3.67
N ARG A 128 -5.25 14.79 -4.46
CA ARG A 128 -5.86 13.47 -4.26
C ARG A 128 -4.85 12.33 -4.38
N ALA A 129 -4.99 11.33 -3.50
CA ALA A 129 -4.30 10.05 -3.59
C ALA A 129 -5.18 9.04 -4.34
N TRP A 130 -4.56 8.26 -5.22
CA TRP A 130 -5.18 7.23 -6.03
C TRP A 130 -4.47 5.90 -5.78
N SER A 131 -5.23 4.87 -5.46
CA SER A 131 -4.69 3.53 -5.22
C SER A 131 -4.81 2.69 -6.49
N ILE A 132 -3.70 2.13 -6.94
CA ILE A 132 -3.62 1.28 -8.13
C ILE A 132 -2.83 0.02 -7.85
N PRO A 133 -3.06 -1.10 -8.56
CA PRO A 133 -2.20 -2.27 -8.49
C PRO A 133 -0.75 -1.93 -8.89
N ARG A 134 0.22 -2.48 -8.17
CA ARG A 134 1.65 -2.38 -8.52
C ARG A 134 1.87 -2.94 -9.94
N GLY A 135 2.64 -2.23 -10.74
CA GLY A 135 2.89 -2.58 -12.15
C GLY A 135 1.88 -1.97 -13.13
N THR A 136 0.95 -1.13 -12.65
CA THR A 136 0.03 -0.38 -13.51
C THR A 136 0.80 0.67 -14.31
N ASN A 137 0.57 0.74 -15.61
CA ASN A 137 1.16 1.77 -16.46
C ASN A 137 0.39 3.10 -16.39
N ALA A 138 1.03 4.19 -16.83
CA ALA A 138 0.50 5.55 -16.73
C ALA A 138 -0.86 5.72 -17.44
N GLN A 139 -1.08 5.08 -18.59
CA GLN A 139 -2.37 5.16 -19.29
C GLN A 139 -3.50 4.51 -18.48
N ASN A 140 -3.25 3.36 -17.85
CA ASN A 140 -4.23 2.69 -17.01
C ASN A 140 -4.44 3.44 -15.68
N ALA A 141 -3.38 4.01 -15.10
CA ALA A 141 -3.49 4.87 -13.93
C ALA A 141 -4.35 6.11 -14.20
N ALA A 142 -4.25 6.71 -15.39
CA ALA A 142 -5.13 7.79 -15.82
C ALA A 142 -6.61 7.36 -15.86
N GLY A 143 -6.87 6.09 -16.14
CA GLY A 143 -8.21 5.49 -16.16
C GLY A 143 -8.87 5.41 -14.78
N GLU A 144 -8.11 5.30 -13.71
CA GLU A 144 -8.64 5.34 -12.34
C GLU A 144 -9.17 6.72 -11.97
N ILE A 145 -8.67 7.79 -12.62
CA ILE A 145 -9.19 9.15 -12.45
C ILE A 145 -10.47 9.32 -13.27
N HIS A 146 -10.37 9.08 -14.59
CA HIS A 146 -11.50 9.14 -15.49
C HIS A 146 -11.20 8.42 -16.82
N SER A 147 -12.22 7.74 -17.38
CA SER A 147 -12.08 7.02 -18.65
C SER A 147 -11.71 7.93 -19.84
N ASP A 148 -12.09 9.21 -19.81
CA ASP A 148 -11.75 10.17 -20.87
C ASP A 148 -10.27 10.56 -20.84
N ILE A 149 -9.69 10.68 -19.63
CA ILE A 149 -8.23 10.93 -19.48
C ILE A 149 -7.44 9.75 -20.01
N GLN A 150 -7.90 8.51 -19.73
CA GLN A 150 -7.29 7.30 -20.28
C GLN A 150 -7.34 7.25 -21.81
N ARG A 151 -8.52 7.55 -22.40
CA ARG A 151 -8.71 7.53 -23.86
C ARG A 151 -7.92 8.62 -24.56
N GLY A 152 -7.94 9.83 -24.00
CA GLY A 152 -7.24 10.99 -24.52
C GLY A 152 -5.76 11.07 -24.12
N PHE A 153 -5.19 10.07 -23.43
CA PHE A 153 -3.85 10.12 -22.89
C PHE A 153 -2.80 10.51 -23.94
N ILE A 154 -2.05 11.56 -23.65
CA ILE A 154 -0.93 12.04 -24.47
C ILE A 154 0.40 11.74 -23.77
N ARG A 155 0.59 12.25 -22.56
CA ARG A 155 1.79 12.08 -21.73
C ARG A 155 1.45 12.27 -20.25
N ALA A 156 2.34 11.77 -19.39
CA ALA A 156 2.34 12.03 -17.96
C ALA A 156 3.55 12.91 -17.58
N GLU A 157 3.31 14.00 -16.85
CA GLU A 157 4.35 14.75 -16.14
C GLU A 157 4.47 14.14 -14.75
N VAL A 158 5.63 13.56 -14.44
CA VAL A 158 5.85 12.77 -13.23
C VAL A 158 6.97 13.35 -12.41
N CYS A 159 6.75 13.53 -11.12
CA CYS A 159 7.80 13.81 -10.14
C CYS A 159 7.60 12.96 -8.88
N ARG A 160 8.61 12.89 -8.04
CA ARG A 160 8.48 12.27 -6.70
C ARG A 160 7.85 13.27 -5.73
N TYR A 161 7.00 12.78 -4.82
CA TYR A 161 6.33 13.66 -3.84
C TYR A 161 7.36 14.38 -2.93
N GLU A 162 8.47 13.71 -2.60
CA GLU A 162 9.55 14.31 -1.80
C GLU A 162 10.16 15.54 -2.49
N HIS A 163 10.35 15.47 -3.82
CA HIS A 163 10.84 16.59 -4.60
C HIS A 163 9.82 17.74 -4.62
N LEU A 164 8.53 17.42 -4.75
CA LEU A 164 7.49 18.45 -4.72
C LEU A 164 7.43 19.15 -3.36
N LEU A 165 7.51 18.40 -2.26
CA LEU A 165 7.57 18.98 -0.91
C LEU A 165 8.79 19.89 -0.71
N ALA A 166 9.95 19.49 -1.24
CA ALA A 166 11.19 20.26 -1.12
C ALA A 166 11.16 21.55 -1.98
N ARG A 167 10.54 21.53 -3.17
CA ARG A 167 10.52 22.66 -4.13
C ARG A 167 9.27 23.53 -4.01
N GLY A 168 8.18 23.02 -3.47
CA GLY A 168 6.91 23.71 -3.26
C GLY A 168 6.03 23.82 -4.51
N THR A 169 6.57 23.85 -5.73
CA THR A 169 5.79 24.02 -6.97
C THR A 169 6.27 23.14 -8.12
N LEU A 170 5.34 22.77 -9.04
CA LEU A 170 5.67 22.07 -10.27
C LEU A 170 6.57 22.89 -11.22
N ALA A 171 6.47 24.23 -11.18
CA ALA A 171 7.33 25.11 -11.96
C ALA A 171 8.80 24.98 -11.51
N ALA A 172 9.04 25.05 -10.20
CA ALA A 172 10.38 24.88 -9.63
C ALA A 172 10.96 23.48 -9.95
N LEU A 173 10.15 22.43 -9.95
CA LEU A 173 10.57 21.08 -10.35
C LEU A 173 11.02 21.04 -11.82
N ARG A 174 10.31 21.76 -12.71
CA ARG A 174 10.69 21.84 -14.12
C ARG A 174 12.03 22.54 -14.31
N ASP A 175 12.25 23.65 -13.61
CA ASP A 175 13.50 24.42 -13.66
C ASP A 175 14.71 23.63 -13.16
N HIS A 176 14.50 22.65 -12.26
CA HIS A 176 15.52 21.77 -11.72
C HIS A 176 15.61 20.40 -12.45
N ALA A 177 14.90 20.22 -13.56
CA ALA A 177 14.83 18.95 -14.31
C ALA A 177 14.37 17.73 -13.48
N GLU A 178 13.59 17.97 -12.42
CA GLU A 178 13.01 16.95 -11.54
C GLU A 178 11.60 16.53 -11.98
N LEU A 179 11.03 17.20 -12.99
CA LEU A 179 9.77 16.86 -13.63
C LEU A 179 10.04 16.10 -14.92
N ARG A 180 9.71 14.80 -14.95
CA ARG A 180 9.90 13.90 -16.09
C ARG A 180 8.67 13.87 -16.98
N LEU A 181 8.86 13.71 -18.28
CA LEU A 181 7.80 13.49 -19.24
C LEU A 181 7.81 12.02 -19.66
N GLU A 182 6.77 11.30 -19.25
CA GLU A 182 6.64 9.86 -19.44
C GLU A 182 5.54 9.50 -20.45
N GLY A 183 5.74 8.38 -21.16
CA GLY A 183 4.77 7.83 -22.10
C GLY A 183 3.75 6.92 -21.42
N LYS A 184 2.82 6.39 -22.24
CA LYS A 184 1.72 5.54 -21.76
C LYS A 184 2.18 4.24 -21.07
N GLU A 185 3.35 3.71 -21.44
CA GLU A 185 3.90 2.45 -20.90
C GLU A 185 4.75 2.66 -19.62
N TYR A 186 4.91 3.90 -19.14
CA TYR A 186 5.59 4.16 -17.88
C TYR A 186 4.90 3.43 -16.73
N ILE A 187 5.65 2.62 -15.99
CA ILE A 187 5.14 1.94 -14.80
C ILE A 187 5.15 2.91 -13.64
N VAL A 188 3.97 3.22 -13.12
CA VAL A 188 3.80 4.14 -11.99
C VAL A 188 4.44 3.55 -10.74
N LEU A 189 5.17 4.39 -10.02
CA LEU A 189 5.82 4.05 -8.75
C LEU A 189 5.03 4.61 -7.57
N ASP A 190 5.15 3.94 -6.43
CA ASP A 190 4.56 4.44 -5.18
C ASP A 190 5.12 5.81 -4.82
N GLY A 191 4.22 6.76 -4.50
CA GLY A 191 4.60 8.15 -4.20
C GLY A 191 4.88 9.05 -5.42
N ASP A 192 4.60 8.60 -6.65
CA ASP A 192 4.64 9.48 -7.82
C ASP A 192 3.54 10.55 -7.73
N VAL A 193 3.88 11.79 -8.04
CA VAL A 193 2.93 12.87 -8.31
C VAL A 193 2.81 13.02 -9.82
N ILE A 194 1.60 12.88 -10.35
CA ILE A 194 1.37 12.78 -11.79
C ILE A 194 0.34 13.80 -12.25
N ASN A 195 0.72 14.57 -13.28
CA ASN A 195 -0.20 15.39 -14.06
C ASN A 195 -0.37 14.77 -15.46
N PHE A 196 -1.59 14.28 -15.76
CA PHE A 196 -1.90 13.66 -17.04
C PHE A 196 -2.29 14.68 -18.08
N ARG A 197 -1.52 14.78 -19.15
CA ARG A 197 -1.86 15.54 -20.35
C ARG A 197 -2.71 14.70 -21.28
N HIS A 198 -3.91 15.13 -21.59
CA HIS A 198 -4.86 14.41 -22.44
C HIS A 198 -5.53 15.34 -23.42
N ALA A 199 -5.98 14.78 -24.54
CA ALA A 199 -6.88 15.46 -25.48
C ALA A 199 -8.31 15.38 -24.95
N THR A 200 -9.05 16.46 -25.06
CA THR A 200 -10.50 16.55 -24.79
C THR A 200 -11.29 15.95 -25.92
#